data_06f56e0d0227d9992d20142d55ad8cf4
#
_entry.id   06f56e0d0227d9992d20142d55ad8cf4
#
_cell.length_a   1.000
_cell.length_b   1.000
_cell.length_c   1.000
_cell.angle_alpha   90.00
_cell.angle_beta   90.00
_cell.angle_gamma   90.00
#
_symmetry.space_group_name_H-M   'P 1'
#
loop_
_entity.id
_entity.type
_entity.pdbx_description
1 polymer ?
#
loop_
_entity_poly.entity_id
_entity_poly.type
_entity_poly.pdbx_seq_one_letter_code
_entity_poly.pdbx_strand_id
1 'polypeptide(L)'
;ENTCPLYSYGETHKELIGTLEKPSAPNNPSYYNAPAFTTPVTPPDKELGKVRVFDEGAQTWSQIKDLSGNYYSVDPATIGSVVVVTSPWGPVPAGVTTFTPPVVLRTTALAWDTAAGGADAGIGVTNAWSLVSTASTLTAAEKLANVGLTTSELRTLLGL
;
A
#
# COMPACT_ATOMS: atom_id res chain seq x y z
N GLU A 1 -15.21 41.63 12.48
CA GLU A 1 -16.14 40.50 12.42
C GLU A 1 -15.47 39.31 13.06
N ASN A 2 -16.11 38.76 14.11
CA ASN A 2 -15.63 37.53 14.72
C ASN A 2 -16.12 36.35 13.88
N THR A 3 -15.21 35.66 13.23
CA THR A 3 -15.50 34.39 12.54
C THR A 3 -15.15 33.23 13.46
N CYS A 4 -15.94 32.18 13.41
CA CYS A 4 -15.66 30.94 14.10
C CYS A 4 -15.37 29.86 13.06
N PRO A 5 -14.20 29.23 13.09
CA PRO A 5 -13.91 28.12 12.18
C PRO A 5 -14.77 26.92 12.55
N LEU A 6 -15.37 26.30 11.54
CA LEU A 6 -16.08 25.03 11.64
C LEU A 6 -15.40 24.02 10.75
N TYR A 7 -15.20 22.85 11.28
CA TYR A 7 -14.59 21.74 10.58
C TYR A 7 -15.67 20.77 10.12
N SER A 8 -15.78 20.56 8.81
CA SER A 8 -16.74 19.63 8.23
C SER A 8 -16.17 18.22 8.15
N TYR A 9 -16.99 17.23 8.43
CA TYR A 9 -16.61 15.82 8.37
C TYR A 9 -17.65 15.01 7.60
N GLY A 10 -17.24 13.87 7.06
CA GLY A 10 -18.08 12.98 6.27
C GLY A 10 -19.18 12.32 7.09
N GLU A 11 -20.31 12.08 6.45
CA GLU A 11 -21.48 11.45 7.09
C GLU A 11 -21.18 10.01 7.52
N THR A 12 -20.50 9.24 6.67
CA THR A 12 -20.28 7.80 6.86
C THR A 12 -19.11 7.49 7.76
N HIS A 13 -17.96 8.07 7.46
CA HIS A 13 -16.69 7.72 8.13
C HIS A 13 -16.20 8.81 9.07
N LYS A 14 -16.91 9.93 9.14
CA LYS A 14 -16.59 11.09 9.99
C LYS A 14 -15.20 11.68 9.72
N GLU A 15 -14.61 11.41 8.54
CA GLU A 15 -13.32 11.97 8.14
C GLU A 15 -13.41 13.48 7.91
N LEU A 16 -12.34 14.20 8.24
CA LEU A 16 -12.25 15.63 7.98
C LEU A 16 -12.28 15.90 6.47
N ILE A 17 -13.28 16.67 6.03
CA ILE A 17 -13.44 17.08 4.62
C ILE A 17 -12.87 18.47 4.39
N GLY A 18 -13.12 19.41 5.32
CA GLY A 18 -12.68 20.78 5.12
C GLY A 18 -12.97 21.70 6.31
N THR A 19 -12.64 22.96 6.13
CA THR A 19 -12.89 24.02 7.11
C THR A 19 -13.83 25.05 6.50
N LEU A 20 -14.81 25.47 7.28
CA LEU A 20 -15.75 26.53 6.93
C LEU A 20 -15.58 27.66 7.92
N GLU A 21 -15.57 28.90 7.46
CA GLU A 21 -15.66 30.06 8.33
C GLU A 21 -17.12 30.55 8.38
N LYS A 22 -17.67 30.65 9.58
CA LYS A 22 -19.00 31.18 9.80
C LYS A 22 -18.92 32.42 10.68
N PRO A 23 -19.64 33.50 10.33
CA PRO A 23 -19.77 34.62 11.22
C PRO A 23 -20.53 34.19 12.48
N SER A 24 -20.08 34.67 13.62
CA SER A 24 -20.82 34.50 14.86
C SER A 24 -22.13 35.30 14.82
N ALA A 25 -23.14 34.85 15.55
CA ALA A 25 -24.40 35.54 15.63
C ALA A 25 -24.19 36.95 16.27
N PRO A 26 -24.78 38.06 15.73
CA PRO A 26 -24.55 39.39 16.19
C PRO A 26 -24.84 39.62 17.68
N ASN A 27 -25.81 38.89 18.20
CA ASN A 27 -26.27 39.05 19.59
C ASN A 27 -25.74 37.97 20.54
N ASN A 28 -25.06 36.95 20.04
CA ASN A 28 -24.45 35.88 20.82
C ASN A 28 -23.22 35.34 20.11
N PRO A 29 -22.02 35.85 20.43
CA PRO A 29 -20.79 35.46 19.79
C PRO A 29 -20.45 33.95 19.92
N SER A 30 -21.03 33.29 20.91
CA SER A 30 -20.87 31.85 21.14
C SER A 30 -21.89 30.97 20.40
N TYR A 31 -22.87 31.61 19.74
CA TYR A 31 -23.93 30.90 19.03
C TYR A 31 -23.76 31.08 17.52
N TYR A 32 -23.67 30.00 16.84
CA TYR A 32 -23.70 29.93 15.37
C TYR A 32 -24.52 28.72 14.95
N ASN A 33 -25.26 28.88 13.86
CA ASN A 33 -26.00 27.79 13.24
C ASN A 33 -24.97 26.88 12.53
N ALA A 34 -24.48 25.86 13.23
CA ALA A 34 -23.59 24.88 12.64
C ALA A 34 -24.38 24.00 11.64
N PRO A 35 -23.93 23.89 10.39
CA PRO A 35 -24.48 22.90 9.46
C PRO A 35 -24.32 21.49 10.02
N ALA A 36 -25.15 20.54 9.53
CA ALA A 36 -24.94 19.12 9.84
C ALA A 36 -23.51 18.70 9.50
N PHE A 37 -22.97 17.75 10.25
CA PHE A 37 -21.62 17.22 10.08
C PHE A 37 -20.52 18.28 10.16
N THR A 38 -20.65 19.22 11.08
CA THR A 38 -19.63 20.20 11.42
C THR A 38 -19.40 20.29 12.91
N THR A 39 -18.17 20.65 13.29
CA THR A 39 -17.77 20.85 14.69
C THR A 39 -16.85 22.06 14.83
N PRO A 40 -16.92 22.81 15.93
CA PRO A 40 -15.94 23.84 16.24
C PRO A 40 -14.64 23.28 16.84
N VAL A 41 -14.60 21.99 17.15
CA VAL A 41 -13.42 21.37 17.75
C VAL A 41 -12.31 21.30 16.71
N THR A 42 -11.17 21.91 17.01
CA THR A 42 -10.03 21.95 16.11
C THR A 42 -9.43 20.55 15.93
N PRO A 43 -9.29 20.06 14.69
CA PRO A 43 -8.61 18.80 14.45
C PRO A 43 -7.11 18.91 14.75
N PRO A 44 -6.45 17.84 15.18
CA PRO A 44 -5.01 17.80 15.33
C PRO A 44 -4.30 17.99 13.99
N ASP A 45 -3.02 18.34 14.02
CA ASP A 45 -2.20 18.36 12.82
C ASP A 45 -2.20 16.99 12.15
N LYS A 46 -2.25 16.96 10.80
CA LYS A 46 -2.29 15.71 10.06
C LYS A 46 -0.96 14.97 10.17
N GLU A 47 -1.00 13.76 10.70
CA GLU A 47 0.13 12.84 10.63
C GLU A 47 0.18 12.14 9.28
N LEU A 48 1.41 11.89 8.78
CA LEU A 48 1.61 11.19 7.53
C LEU A 48 1.03 9.75 7.60
N GLY A 49 0.30 9.34 6.57
CA GLY A 49 -0.32 8.01 6.49
C GLY A 49 -1.51 7.82 7.44
N LYS A 50 -2.09 8.90 7.95
CA LYS A 50 -3.29 8.85 8.78
C LYS A 50 -4.39 9.77 8.25
N VAL A 51 -5.64 9.42 8.55
CA VAL A 51 -6.83 10.25 8.35
C VAL A 51 -7.39 10.69 9.68
N ARG A 52 -7.91 11.92 9.72
CA ARG A 52 -8.52 12.51 10.91
C ARG A 52 -10.00 12.20 10.93
N VAL A 53 -10.49 11.62 12.02
CA VAL A 53 -11.86 11.17 12.21
C VAL A 53 -12.46 11.81 13.45
N PHE A 54 -13.67 12.34 13.33
CA PHE A 54 -14.39 12.96 14.43
C PHE A 54 -15.28 11.96 15.16
N ASP A 55 -15.15 11.87 16.46
CA ASP A 55 -16.06 11.15 17.33
C ASP A 55 -17.15 12.10 17.85
N GLU A 56 -18.37 11.95 17.34
CA GLU A 56 -19.52 12.78 17.73
C GLU A 56 -19.93 12.55 19.19
N GLY A 57 -19.74 11.37 19.72
CA GLY A 57 -20.06 11.02 21.10
C GLY A 57 -19.08 11.62 22.10
N ALA A 58 -17.80 11.50 21.82
CA ALA A 58 -16.72 12.03 22.65
C ALA A 58 -16.40 13.51 22.33
N GLN A 59 -16.91 14.05 21.22
CA GLN A 59 -16.58 15.40 20.72
C GLN A 59 -15.07 15.63 20.55
N THR A 60 -14.38 14.64 20.03
CA THR A 60 -12.92 14.65 19.84
C THR A 60 -12.53 14.15 18.45
N TRP A 61 -11.35 14.60 18.01
CA TRP A 61 -10.71 14.08 16.82
C TRP A 61 -9.71 12.98 17.18
N SER A 62 -9.69 11.93 16.38
CA SER A 62 -8.66 10.91 16.41
C SER A 62 -7.99 10.78 15.04
N GLN A 63 -6.84 10.14 15.00
CA GLN A 63 -6.15 9.83 13.75
C GLN A 63 -6.03 8.31 13.61
N ILE A 64 -6.56 7.78 12.52
CA ILE A 64 -6.50 6.36 12.18
C ILE A 64 -5.62 6.15 10.96
N LYS A 65 -5.11 4.94 10.79
CA LYS A 65 -4.26 4.59 9.66
C LYS A 65 -5.02 4.73 8.34
N ASP A 66 -4.42 5.42 7.38
CA ASP A 66 -4.88 5.46 5.99
C ASP A 66 -4.48 4.15 5.30
N LEU A 67 -5.45 3.40 4.82
CA LEU A 67 -5.24 2.13 4.13
C LEU A 67 -5.19 2.29 2.61
N SER A 68 -5.36 3.51 2.08
CA SER A 68 -5.19 3.75 0.66
C SER A 68 -3.73 3.65 0.23
N GLY A 69 -3.51 3.26 -0.99
CA GLY A 69 -2.17 3.18 -1.54
C GLY A 69 -1.94 1.96 -2.43
N ASN A 70 -0.69 1.80 -2.81
CA ASN A 70 -0.26 0.67 -3.61
C ASN A 70 0.21 -0.47 -2.71
N TYR A 71 -0.32 -1.64 -3.00
CA TYR A 71 0.07 -2.91 -2.42
C TYR A 71 0.59 -3.82 -3.53
N TYR A 72 1.35 -4.82 -3.17
CA TYR A 72 1.94 -5.75 -4.12
C TYR A 72 1.54 -7.18 -3.75
N SER A 73 1.05 -7.93 -4.72
CA SER A 73 0.61 -9.31 -4.49
C SER A 73 1.79 -10.21 -4.12
N VAL A 74 1.59 -11.03 -3.09
CA VAL A 74 2.51 -12.11 -2.69
C VAL A 74 1.98 -13.49 -3.11
N ASP A 75 0.78 -13.55 -3.72
CA ASP A 75 0.22 -14.76 -4.30
C ASP A 75 1.11 -15.24 -5.46
N PRO A 76 1.55 -16.51 -5.47
CA PRO A 76 2.40 -17.05 -6.54
C PRO A 76 1.85 -16.86 -7.95
N ALA A 77 0.53 -16.86 -8.12
CA ALA A 77 -0.11 -16.68 -9.44
C ALA A 77 -0.02 -15.23 -9.96
N THR A 78 0.08 -14.26 -9.08
CA THR A 78 0.07 -12.83 -9.41
C THR A 78 1.21 -12.07 -8.73
N ILE A 79 2.27 -12.77 -8.34
CA ILE A 79 3.37 -12.26 -7.54
C ILE A 79 3.95 -10.95 -8.10
N GLY A 80 4.07 -9.96 -7.25
CA GLY A 80 4.62 -8.64 -7.60
C GLY A 80 3.64 -7.73 -8.35
N SER A 81 2.43 -8.18 -8.71
CA SER A 81 1.44 -7.29 -9.33
C SER A 81 0.95 -6.23 -8.35
N VAL A 82 0.69 -5.03 -8.89
CA VAL A 82 0.20 -3.89 -8.10
C VAL A 82 -1.30 -4.03 -7.85
N VAL A 83 -1.69 -3.86 -6.59
CA VAL A 83 -3.09 -3.77 -6.16
C VAL A 83 -3.30 -2.40 -5.55
N VAL A 84 -4.17 -1.59 -6.15
CA VAL A 84 -4.45 -0.22 -5.69
C VAL A 84 -5.67 -0.22 -4.78
N VAL A 85 -5.48 0.23 -3.54
CA VAL A 85 -6.58 0.52 -2.61
C VAL A 85 -6.82 2.01 -2.64
N THR A 86 -7.98 2.43 -3.13
CA THR A 86 -8.33 3.85 -3.30
C THR A 86 -8.98 4.46 -2.07
N SER A 87 -9.58 3.63 -1.22
CA SER A 87 -10.27 4.07 -0.02
C SER A 87 -9.34 4.05 1.20
N PRO A 88 -9.27 5.15 1.99
CA PRO A 88 -8.55 5.15 3.26
C PRO A 88 -9.05 4.10 4.27
N TRP A 89 -10.27 3.62 4.07
CA TRP A 89 -10.96 2.66 4.94
C TRP A 89 -10.73 1.20 4.51
N GLY A 90 -10.07 0.97 3.38
CA GLY A 90 -9.91 -0.35 2.80
C GLY A 90 -11.18 -0.83 2.08
N PRO A 91 -11.45 -2.15 2.03
CA PRO A 91 -10.61 -3.21 2.60
C PRO A 91 -9.27 -3.41 1.85
N VAL A 92 -8.25 -3.81 2.58
CA VAL A 92 -7.00 -4.30 1.98
C VAL A 92 -7.19 -5.78 1.66
N PRO A 93 -7.00 -6.22 0.42
CA PRO A 93 -7.11 -7.64 0.07
C PRO A 93 -6.11 -8.50 0.83
N ALA A 94 -6.45 -9.78 1.04
CA ALA A 94 -5.49 -10.76 1.55
C ALA A 94 -4.36 -11.02 0.52
N GLY A 95 -3.23 -11.51 0.99
CA GLY A 95 -2.12 -11.87 0.11
C GLY A 95 -1.42 -10.69 -0.57
N VAL A 96 -1.38 -9.54 0.06
CA VAL A 96 -0.66 -8.36 -0.44
C VAL A 96 0.27 -7.77 0.62
N THR A 97 1.28 -7.04 0.19
CA THR A 97 2.23 -6.32 1.05
C THR A 97 2.42 -4.88 0.61
N THR A 98 2.81 -4.01 1.53
CA THR A 98 3.21 -2.62 1.23
C THR A 98 4.65 -2.51 0.72
N PHE A 99 5.46 -3.55 0.85
CA PHE A 99 6.84 -3.54 0.41
C PHE A 99 6.94 -3.66 -1.10
N THR A 100 7.61 -2.71 -1.73
CA THR A 100 7.86 -2.73 -3.18
C THR A 100 8.75 -3.92 -3.55
N PRO A 101 8.36 -4.74 -4.53
CA PRO A 101 9.18 -5.84 -4.99
C PRO A 101 10.44 -5.33 -5.69
N PRO A 102 11.55 -6.07 -5.62
CA PRO A 102 12.76 -5.75 -6.37
C PRO A 102 12.55 -5.89 -7.88
N VAL A 103 13.38 -5.22 -8.65
CA VAL A 103 13.36 -5.32 -10.11
C VAL A 103 13.79 -6.71 -10.55
N VAL A 104 12.93 -7.37 -11.34
CA VAL A 104 13.18 -8.70 -11.89
C VAL A 104 14.12 -8.61 -13.09
N LEU A 105 15.19 -9.39 -13.08
CA LEU A 105 16.10 -9.55 -14.20
C LEU A 105 15.69 -10.78 -15.05
N ARG A 106 16.24 -10.90 -16.26
CA ARG A 106 15.90 -12.02 -17.18
C ARG A 106 16.16 -13.41 -16.60
N THR A 107 17.09 -13.53 -15.66
CA THR A 107 17.51 -14.79 -15.05
C THR A 107 17.00 -14.97 -13.63
N THR A 108 16.07 -14.11 -13.20
CA THR A 108 15.52 -14.16 -11.85
C THR A 108 14.00 -14.10 -11.88
N ALA A 109 13.37 -14.64 -10.85
CA ALA A 109 11.96 -14.50 -10.57
C ALA A 109 11.75 -13.96 -9.16
N LEU A 110 10.63 -13.29 -8.93
CA LEU A 110 10.23 -12.85 -7.60
C LEU A 110 9.82 -14.06 -6.76
N ALA A 111 10.20 -14.03 -5.50
CA ALA A 111 9.69 -14.91 -4.47
C ALA A 111 9.37 -14.13 -3.20
N TRP A 112 8.38 -14.61 -2.47
CA TRP A 112 8.00 -14.09 -1.16
C TRP A 112 8.16 -15.19 -0.12
N ASP A 113 8.92 -14.92 0.93
CA ASP A 113 9.07 -15.85 2.06
C ASP A 113 7.90 -15.68 3.03
N THR A 114 6.93 -16.57 2.98
CA THR A 114 5.75 -16.57 3.84
C THR A 114 6.08 -16.84 5.31
N ALA A 115 7.20 -17.50 5.61
CA ALA A 115 7.65 -17.74 6.98
C ALA A 115 8.16 -16.46 7.63
N ALA A 116 8.86 -15.61 6.86
CA ALA A 116 9.39 -14.34 7.34
C ALA A 116 8.38 -13.19 7.21
N GLY A 117 7.64 -13.12 6.11
CA GLY A 117 6.74 -12.02 5.76
C GLY A 117 5.26 -12.25 6.06
N GLY A 118 4.87 -13.49 6.39
CA GLY A 118 3.48 -13.88 6.59
C GLY A 118 2.69 -14.08 5.29
N ALA A 119 1.62 -14.86 5.36
CA ALA A 119 0.72 -15.09 4.23
C ALA A 119 -0.22 -13.89 3.97
N ASP A 120 -0.56 -13.15 5.04
CA ASP A 120 -1.36 -11.93 5.02
C ASP A 120 -0.46 -10.72 5.33
N ALA A 121 0.53 -10.50 4.51
CA ALA A 121 1.54 -9.47 4.68
C ALA A 121 1.01 -8.04 4.55
N GLY A 122 -0.30 -7.85 4.58
CA GLY A 122 -0.96 -6.56 4.33
C GLY A 122 -0.48 -5.43 5.21
N ILE A 123 0.08 -5.70 6.40
CA ILE A 123 0.51 -4.64 7.29
C ILE A 123 1.76 -5.05 8.06
N GLY A 124 2.91 -4.75 7.46
CA GLY A 124 4.03 -4.30 8.27
C GLY A 124 4.75 -5.31 9.12
N VAL A 125 5.06 -6.49 8.60
CA VAL A 125 5.85 -7.39 9.40
C VAL A 125 7.32 -7.31 9.00
N THR A 126 7.67 -7.76 7.82
CA THR A 126 9.07 -7.74 7.36
C THR A 126 9.08 -7.81 5.84
N ASN A 127 10.00 -7.10 5.21
CA ASN A 127 10.21 -7.25 3.78
C ASN A 127 10.84 -8.62 3.50
N ALA A 128 10.03 -9.52 2.93
CA ALA A 128 10.43 -10.89 2.64
C ALA A 128 10.56 -11.16 1.12
N TRP A 129 10.68 -10.10 0.32
CA TRP A 129 10.98 -10.24 -1.10
C TRP A 129 12.38 -10.80 -1.32
N SER A 130 12.49 -11.74 -2.26
CA SER A 130 13.76 -12.25 -2.76
C SER A 130 13.69 -12.47 -4.28
N LEU A 131 14.86 -12.55 -4.89
CA LEU A 131 15.02 -12.93 -6.29
C LEU A 131 15.62 -14.33 -6.32
N VAL A 132 14.89 -15.27 -6.92
CA VAL A 132 15.38 -16.63 -7.13
C VAL A 132 15.89 -16.77 -8.56
N SER A 133 17.02 -17.45 -8.73
CA SER A 133 17.56 -17.71 -10.07
C SER A 133 16.62 -18.61 -10.86
N THR A 134 16.26 -18.15 -12.06
CA THR A 134 15.54 -18.97 -13.06
C THR A 134 16.49 -19.51 -14.11
N ALA A 135 17.80 -19.25 -13.96
CA ALA A 135 18.78 -19.82 -14.85
C ALA A 135 18.65 -21.35 -14.78
N SER A 136 18.12 -21.93 -15.84
CA SER A 136 18.14 -23.36 -16.02
C SER A 136 19.60 -23.81 -15.96
N THR A 137 19.91 -24.73 -15.06
CA THR A 137 21.18 -25.43 -15.07
C THR A 137 21.17 -26.38 -16.27
N LEU A 138 21.35 -25.80 -17.46
CA LEU A 138 21.51 -26.60 -18.67
C LEU A 138 22.66 -27.57 -18.45
N THR A 139 22.40 -28.83 -18.71
CA THR A 139 23.43 -29.83 -18.75
C THR A 139 24.48 -29.48 -19.83
N ALA A 140 25.69 -30.00 -19.73
CA ALA A 140 26.72 -29.73 -20.72
C ALA A 140 26.25 -30.14 -22.16
N ALA A 141 25.43 -31.17 -22.28
CA ALA A 141 24.84 -31.59 -23.53
C ALA A 141 23.82 -30.57 -24.09
N GLU A 142 22.97 -30.00 -23.23
CA GLU A 142 22.01 -28.96 -23.63
C GLU A 142 22.71 -27.64 -24.02
N LYS A 143 23.80 -27.29 -23.31
CA LYS A 143 24.61 -26.13 -23.66
C LYS A 143 25.26 -26.29 -25.02
N LEU A 144 25.77 -27.51 -25.35
CA LEU A 144 26.34 -27.83 -26.64
C LEU A 144 25.29 -27.80 -27.75
N ALA A 145 24.09 -28.38 -27.51
CA ALA A 145 22.99 -28.35 -28.45
C ALA A 145 22.54 -26.91 -28.79
N ASN A 146 22.54 -25.98 -27.80
CA ASN A 146 22.21 -24.60 -28.01
C ASN A 146 23.19 -23.82 -28.89
N VAL A 147 24.41 -24.26 -29.01
CA VAL A 147 25.40 -23.73 -29.97
C VAL A 147 25.53 -24.58 -31.25
N GLY A 148 24.62 -25.51 -31.43
CA GLY A 148 24.57 -26.37 -32.65
C GLY A 148 25.63 -27.44 -32.70
N LEU A 149 26.20 -27.81 -31.55
CA LEU A 149 27.22 -28.87 -31.47
C LEU A 149 26.68 -30.09 -30.73
N THR A 150 26.92 -31.25 -31.26
CA THR A 150 26.72 -32.53 -30.57
C THR A 150 27.96 -32.93 -29.77
N THR A 151 27.79 -33.79 -28.78
CA THR A 151 28.93 -34.33 -28.00
C THR A 151 29.91 -35.13 -28.90
N SER A 152 29.44 -35.75 -29.99
CA SER A 152 30.28 -36.42 -30.98
C SER A 152 31.15 -35.45 -31.77
N GLU A 153 30.56 -34.34 -32.21
CA GLU A 153 31.27 -33.28 -32.95
C GLU A 153 32.33 -32.62 -32.08
N LEU A 154 32.01 -32.37 -30.80
CA LEU A 154 32.95 -31.81 -29.87
C LEU A 154 34.15 -32.76 -29.62
N ARG A 155 33.89 -34.06 -29.46
CA ARG A 155 34.95 -35.06 -29.32
C ARG A 155 35.87 -35.09 -30.54
N THR A 156 35.27 -35.07 -31.73
CA THR A 156 36.02 -35.02 -32.98
C THR A 156 36.90 -33.74 -33.08
N LEU A 157 36.34 -32.60 -32.69
CA LEU A 157 37.08 -31.32 -32.67
C LEU A 157 38.24 -31.31 -31.66
N LEU A 158 38.09 -32.03 -30.53
CA LEU A 158 39.11 -32.13 -29.49
C LEU A 158 40.09 -33.28 -29.73
N GLY A 159 39.93 -34.07 -30.77
CA GLY A 159 40.79 -35.20 -31.07
C GLY A 159 40.65 -36.39 -30.09
N LEU A 160 39.48 -36.55 -29.45
CA LEU A 160 39.20 -37.55 -28.42
C LEU A 160 38.39 -38.71 -28.98
#